data_deccce1e5d869fb29f9048ae5b8a9cc8
#
_entry.id   deccce1e5d869fb29f9048ae5b8a9cc8
#
_cell.length_a   1.000
_cell.length_b   1.000
_cell.length_c   1.000
_cell.angle_alpha   90.00
_cell.angle_beta   90.00
_cell.angle_gamma   90.00
#
_symmetry.space_group_name_H-M   'P 1'
#
loop_
_entity.id
_entity.type
_entity.pdbx_description
1 polymer ?
#
loop_
_entity_poly.entity_id
_entity_poly.type
_entity_poly.pdbx_seq_one_letter_code
_entity_poly.pdbx_strand_id
1 'polypeptide(L)'
;MKIVTTKDNLQILHEDNHLIVVNKRVGDIAQGDNSGDKPLPDIVKEYLKEKYNKPGDVFLGVVHRLDRPTTGIVVFAKTSKALTRMNDLFSSRETQKTYWAVVKNKPPKEEDTLVHYIKRNQQNNTSKAHLKEVPESKKASLHYKIINELDNYFALEIELHTGRHHQIRAQL
;
A
#
# COMPACT_ATOMS: atom_id res chain seq x y z
N MET A 1 11.43 0.28 20.44
CA MET A 1 10.85 1.64 20.51
C MET A 1 10.13 1.93 19.19
N LYS A 2 8.82 2.31 19.20
CA LYS A 2 8.10 2.66 17.97
C LYS A 2 8.56 4.03 17.51
N ILE A 3 9.12 4.13 16.30
CA ILE A 3 9.48 5.42 15.70
C ILE A 3 8.19 6.03 15.15
N VAL A 4 7.80 7.19 15.67
CA VAL A 4 6.70 7.98 15.13
C VAL A 4 7.21 8.82 13.98
N THR A 5 6.56 8.74 12.82
CA THR A 5 6.91 9.54 11.65
C THR A 5 6.48 11.00 11.87
N THR A 6 7.38 11.92 11.61
CA THR A 6 7.20 13.36 11.65
C THR A 6 7.74 13.98 10.36
N LYS A 7 7.46 15.26 10.12
CA LYS A 7 8.02 15.99 8.97
C LYS A 7 9.57 15.98 8.94
N ASP A 8 10.20 15.94 10.12
CA ASP A 8 11.67 16.04 10.26
C ASP A 8 12.38 14.69 10.05
N ASN A 9 11.67 13.57 10.22
CA ASN A 9 12.21 12.22 10.04
C ASN A 9 11.56 11.44 8.88
N LEU A 10 10.81 12.13 8.03
CA LEU A 10 10.15 11.57 6.86
C LEU A 10 11.19 10.96 5.88
N GLN A 11 11.00 9.72 5.50
CA GLN A 11 11.91 9.04 4.56
C GLN A 11 11.48 9.30 3.12
N ILE A 12 12.02 10.34 2.52
CA ILE A 12 11.74 10.74 1.14
C ILE A 12 12.70 9.99 0.21
N LEU A 13 12.15 9.22 -0.73
CA LEU A 13 12.89 8.46 -1.74
C LEU A 13 13.07 9.24 -3.05
N HIS A 14 12.08 10.05 -3.40
CA HIS A 14 12.09 10.92 -4.57
C HIS A 14 11.17 12.11 -4.37
N GLU A 15 11.56 13.25 -4.92
CA GLU A 15 10.72 14.42 -4.96
C GLU A 15 11.05 15.27 -6.19
N ASP A 16 10.03 15.60 -6.97
CA ASP A 16 10.10 16.53 -8.09
C ASP A 16 8.96 17.57 -8.01
N ASN A 17 8.68 18.26 -9.11
CA ASN A 17 7.61 19.26 -9.19
C ASN A 17 6.20 18.64 -9.15
N HIS A 18 6.06 17.35 -9.43
CA HIS A 18 4.79 16.66 -9.65
C HIS A 18 4.49 15.59 -8.62
N LEU A 19 5.53 14.89 -8.14
CA LEU A 19 5.41 13.72 -7.26
C LEU A 19 6.30 13.89 -6.02
N ILE A 20 5.88 13.24 -4.96
CA ILE A 20 6.73 12.92 -3.81
C ILE A 20 6.52 11.45 -3.45
N VAL A 21 7.63 10.74 -3.29
CA VAL A 21 7.67 9.30 -2.99
C VAL A 21 8.33 9.12 -1.62
N VAL A 22 7.64 8.44 -0.73
CA VAL A 22 8.11 8.22 0.63
C VAL A 22 8.15 6.74 0.98
N ASN A 23 9.08 6.36 1.82
CA ASN A 23 9.11 5.05 2.45
C ASN A 23 8.25 5.08 3.73
N LYS A 24 7.05 4.53 3.64
CA LYS A 24 6.12 4.43 4.76
C LYS A 24 6.65 3.42 5.80
N ARG A 25 6.73 3.82 7.05
CA ARG A 25 7.08 2.92 8.16
C ARG A 25 5.88 2.10 8.62
N VAL A 26 6.17 1.00 9.32
CA VAL A 26 5.15 0.24 10.05
C VAL A 26 4.46 1.14 11.08
N GLY A 27 3.13 1.07 11.11
CA GLY A 27 2.31 1.87 12.04
C GLY A 27 1.83 3.21 11.47
N ASP A 28 2.47 3.76 10.44
CA ASP A 28 1.95 4.95 9.75
C ASP A 28 0.64 4.60 9.03
N ILE A 29 -0.34 5.50 9.11
CA ILE A 29 -1.61 5.38 8.40
C ILE A 29 -1.58 6.20 7.12
N ALA A 30 -1.99 5.57 6.01
CA ALA A 30 -2.03 6.23 4.70
C ALA A 30 -3.30 7.08 4.48
N GLN A 31 -4.26 7.00 5.37
CA GLN A 31 -5.49 7.77 5.40
C GLN A 31 -5.99 7.87 6.84
N GLY A 32 -6.64 8.97 7.19
CA GLY A 32 -7.25 9.13 8.52
C GLY A 32 -8.19 8.00 8.89
N ASP A 33 -8.09 7.53 10.12
CA ASP A 33 -8.93 6.52 10.73
C ASP A 33 -9.37 6.97 12.14
N ASN A 34 -10.06 6.09 12.87
CA ASN A 34 -10.52 6.39 14.23
C ASN A 34 -9.43 6.26 15.31
N SER A 35 -8.17 6.04 14.96
CA SER A 35 -7.07 5.88 15.92
C SER A 35 -6.59 7.20 16.54
N GLY A 36 -6.90 8.32 15.89
CA GLY A 36 -6.38 9.64 16.27
C GLY A 36 -4.92 9.87 15.86
N ASP A 37 -4.26 8.90 15.25
CA ASP A 37 -2.91 9.06 14.71
C ASP A 37 -2.94 10.00 13.49
N LYS A 38 -1.90 10.83 13.36
CA LYS A 38 -1.77 11.73 12.22
C LYS A 38 -1.48 10.96 10.93
N PRO A 39 -2.29 11.15 9.87
CA PRO A 39 -2.07 10.47 8.61
C PRO A 39 -0.78 10.89 7.91
N LEU A 40 -0.10 9.95 7.26
CA LEU A 40 1.12 10.21 6.49
C LEU A 40 0.96 11.33 5.45
N PRO A 41 -0.18 11.45 4.72
CA PRO A 41 -0.39 12.60 3.82
C PRO A 41 -0.32 13.96 4.52
N ASP A 42 -0.81 14.06 5.76
CA ASP A 42 -0.78 15.33 6.50
C ASP A 42 0.64 15.66 6.96
N ILE A 43 1.42 14.66 7.35
CA ILE A 43 2.85 14.83 7.66
C ILE A 43 3.63 15.30 6.41
N VAL A 44 3.33 14.72 5.23
CA VAL A 44 3.94 15.14 3.97
C VAL A 44 3.54 16.56 3.59
N LYS A 45 2.28 16.96 3.81
CA LYS A 45 1.84 18.35 3.60
C LYS A 45 2.59 19.34 4.49
N GLU A 46 2.81 19.00 5.75
CA GLU A 46 3.59 19.85 6.67
C GLU A 46 5.03 20.02 6.19
N TYR A 47 5.68 18.92 5.80
CA TYR A 47 7.01 18.96 5.21
C TYR A 47 7.07 19.88 3.97
N LEU A 48 6.14 19.71 3.03
CA LEU A 48 6.09 20.54 1.81
C LEU A 48 5.78 22.00 2.11
N LYS A 49 4.91 22.27 3.08
CA LYS A 49 4.58 23.63 3.51
C LYS A 49 5.80 24.37 4.04
N GLU A 50 6.55 23.74 4.91
CA GLU A 50 7.77 24.31 5.48
C GLU A 50 8.88 24.44 4.44
N LYS A 51 9.20 23.38 3.72
CA LYS A 51 10.26 23.37 2.70
C LYS A 51 10.11 24.47 1.64
N TYR A 52 8.88 24.76 1.25
CA TYR A 52 8.60 25.75 0.20
C TYR A 52 7.98 27.06 0.71
N ASN A 53 7.97 27.28 2.03
CA ASN A 53 7.41 28.49 2.67
C ASN A 53 6.01 28.85 2.15
N LYS A 54 5.14 27.83 1.98
CA LYS A 54 3.81 28.05 1.40
C LYS A 54 2.88 28.74 2.42
N PRO A 55 2.27 29.91 2.07
CA PRO A 55 1.45 30.68 3.02
C PRO A 55 0.09 30.02 3.33
N GLY A 56 -0.41 29.16 2.45
CA GLY A 56 -1.73 28.53 2.55
C GLY A 56 -1.69 27.01 2.69
N ASP A 57 -2.79 26.37 2.33
CA ASP A 57 -2.89 24.93 2.30
C ASP A 57 -2.07 24.32 1.17
N VAL A 58 -1.51 23.15 1.45
CA VAL A 58 -0.73 22.39 0.46
C VAL A 58 -1.61 21.31 -0.13
N PHE A 59 -1.77 21.34 -1.45
CA PHE A 59 -2.39 20.23 -2.17
C PHE A 59 -1.48 19.00 -2.11
N LEU A 60 -2.05 17.86 -1.78
CA LEU A 60 -1.41 16.56 -1.88
C LEU A 60 -2.46 15.49 -2.23
N GLY A 61 -2.32 14.90 -3.41
CA GLY A 61 -3.20 13.84 -3.89
C GLY A 61 -2.70 12.46 -3.47
N VAL A 62 -3.57 11.66 -2.85
CA VAL A 62 -3.28 10.26 -2.49
C VAL A 62 -3.56 9.38 -3.70
N VAL A 63 -2.51 8.83 -4.31
CA VAL A 63 -2.61 7.96 -5.50
C VAL A 63 -3.00 6.54 -5.11
N HIS A 64 -2.35 5.99 -4.10
CA HIS A 64 -2.61 4.65 -3.57
C HIS A 64 -2.30 4.58 -2.07
N ARG A 65 -2.59 3.45 -1.45
CA ARG A 65 -2.41 3.26 -0.02
C ARG A 65 -1.74 1.93 0.27
N LEU A 66 -1.04 1.88 1.40
CA LEU A 66 -0.58 0.66 2.05
C LEU A 66 -1.30 0.49 3.38
N ASP A 67 -1.52 -0.75 3.79
CA ASP A 67 -2.10 -1.07 5.10
C ASP A 67 -1.17 -0.57 6.23
N ARG A 68 -1.74 -0.30 7.41
CA ARG A 68 -0.98 0.20 8.58
C ARG A 68 0.23 -0.66 8.94
N PRO A 69 0.16 -2.02 8.98
CA PRO A 69 1.31 -2.85 9.29
C PRO A 69 2.30 -3.02 8.13
N THR A 70 1.95 -2.57 6.91
CA THR A 70 2.79 -2.71 5.73
C THR A 70 3.75 -1.54 5.62
N THR A 71 5.03 -1.82 5.38
CA THR A 71 6.06 -0.83 5.04
C THR A 71 6.25 -0.74 3.55
N GLY A 72 6.91 0.32 3.07
CA GLY A 72 7.32 0.44 1.68
C GLY A 72 6.88 1.71 0.99
N ILE A 73 6.95 1.71 -0.32
CA ILE A 73 6.83 2.89 -1.18
C ILE A 73 5.39 3.38 -1.24
N VAL A 74 5.19 4.67 -0.95
CA VAL A 74 3.94 5.38 -1.18
C VAL A 74 4.21 6.60 -2.03
N VAL A 75 3.42 6.76 -3.09
CA VAL A 75 3.50 7.87 -4.05
C VAL A 75 2.36 8.84 -3.80
N PHE A 76 2.69 10.12 -3.69
CA PHE A 76 1.73 11.21 -3.62
C PHE A 76 1.91 12.17 -4.80
N ALA A 77 0.82 12.74 -5.28
CA ALA A 77 0.82 13.75 -6.30
C ALA A 77 0.83 15.18 -5.70
N LYS A 78 1.79 16.00 -6.09
CA LYS A 78 1.92 17.41 -5.64
C LYS A 78 1.02 18.35 -6.41
N THR A 79 0.39 17.89 -7.49
CA THR A 79 -0.54 18.66 -8.33
C THR A 79 -1.75 17.83 -8.72
N SER A 80 -2.89 18.47 -9.00
CA SER A 80 -4.11 17.80 -9.47
C SER A 80 -3.89 17.09 -10.81
N LYS A 81 -3.14 17.69 -11.71
CA LYS A 81 -2.80 17.08 -13.01
C LYS A 81 -1.97 15.80 -12.85
N ALA A 82 -1.00 15.80 -11.94
CA ALA A 82 -0.23 14.61 -11.63
C ALA A 82 -1.11 13.53 -10.98
N LEU A 83 -2.04 13.92 -10.08
CA LEU A 83 -2.99 12.99 -9.47
C LEU A 83 -3.85 12.27 -10.52
N THR A 84 -4.42 13.01 -11.47
CA THR A 84 -5.21 12.44 -12.56
C THR A 84 -4.38 11.42 -13.36
N ARG A 85 -3.19 11.81 -13.82
CA ARG A 85 -2.31 10.92 -14.59
C ARG A 85 -1.91 9.66 -13.82
N MET A 86 -1.58 9.79 -12.54
CA MET A 86 -1.23 8.64 -11.70
C MET A 86 -2.43 7.73 -11.48
N ASN A 87 -3.63 8.28 -11.26
CA ASN A 87 -4.85 7.48 -11.13
C ASN A 87 -5.14 6.70 -12.42
N ASP A 88 -4.92 7.29 -13.60
CA ASP A 88 -5.07 6.62 -14.88
C ASP A 88 -4.09 5.44 -15.01
N LEU A 89 -2.80 5.64 -14.71
CA LEU A 89 -1.78 4.57 -14.71
C LEU A 89 -2.11 3.43 -13.74
N PHE A 90 -2.63 3.74 -12.54
CA PHE A 90 -3.02 2.72 -11.57
C PHE A 90 -4.31 1.97 -11.98
N SER A 91 -5.24 2.66 -12.64
CA SER A 91 -6.51 2.06 -13.10
C SER A 91 -6.34 1.23 -14.35
N SER A 92 -5.49 1.65 -15.29
CA SER A 92 -5.14 0.89 -16.50
C SER A 92 -4.24 -0.32 -16.22
N ARG A 93 -3.75 -0.45 -14.98
CA ARG A 93 -2.82 -1.52 -14.55
C ARG A 93 -1.47 -1.48 -15.26
N GLU A 94 -1.05 -0.33 -15.74
CA GLU A 94 0.28 -0.13 -16.32
C GLU A 94 1.37 -0.06 -15.23
N THR A 95 0.97 0.06 -13.96
CA THR A 95 1.89 0.02 -12.83
C THR A 95 2.14 -1.41 -12.35
N GLN A 96 3.38 -1.86 -12.38
CA GLN A 96 3.79 -3.10 -11.74
C GLN A 96 3.96 -2.87 -10.23
N LYS A 97 3.33 -3.73 -9.42
CA LYS A 97 3.35 -3.63 -7.96
C LYS A 97 3.95 -4.91 -7.39
N THR A 98 5.18 -4.78 -6.89
CA THR A 98 5.89 -5.89 -6.26
C THR A 98 5.88 -5.72 -4.75
N TYR A 99 5.56 -6.77 -4.03
CA TYR A 99 5.54 -6.84 -2.57
C TYR A 99 6.36 -8.02 -2.08
N TRP A 100 6.84 -7.93 -0.85
CA TRP A 100 7.36 -9.08 -0.14
C TRP A 100 6.42 -9.43 1.01
N ALA A 101 6.19 -10.72 1.20
CA ALA A 101 5.45 -11.25 2.32
C ALA A 101 6.22 -12.40 2.98
N VAL A 102 6.10 -12.50 4.29
CA VAL A 102 6.64 -13.62 5.05
C VAL A 102 5.48 -14.47 5.54
N VAL A 103 5.49 -15.74 5.20
CA VAL A 103 4.48 -16.74 5.60
C VAL A 103 5.10 -17.83 6.46
N LYS A 104 4.30 -18.41 7.35
CA LYS A 104 4.77 -19.46 8.27
C LYS A 104 4.85 -20.82 7.58
N ASN A 105 3.87 -21.15 6.77
CA ASN A 105 3.78 -22.44 6.12
C ASN A 105 4.35 -22.37 4.71
N LYS A 106 5.07 -23.42 4.29
CA LYS A 106 5.56 -23.52 2.92
C LYS A 106 4.38 -23.57 1.95
N PRO A 107 4.33 -22.66 0.97
CA PRO A 107 3.36 -22.76 -0.12
C PRO A 107 3.49 -24.10 -0.85
N PRO A 108 2.40 -24.65 -1.41
CA PRO A 108 2.43 -25.97 -2.06
C PRO A 108 3.26 -26.01 -3.35
N LYS A 109 3.54 -24.86 -3.94
CA LYS A 109 4.38 -24.70 -5.14
C LYS A 109 5.43 -23.61 -4.90
N GLU A 110 6.57 -23.70 -5.59
CA GLU A 110 7.62 -22.69 -5.55
C GLU A 110 7.14 -21.33 -6.10
N GLU A 111 6.25 -21.36 -7.09
CA GLU A 111 5.56 -20.20 -7.65
C GLU A 111 4.16 -20.60 -8.14
N ASP A 112 3.20 -19.69 -8.03
CA ASP A 112 1.85 -19.92 -8.54
C ASP A 112 1.09 -18.60 -8.69
N THR A 113 0.02 -18.63 -9.50
CA THR A 113 -0.92 -17.53 -9.62
C THR A 113 -2.21 -17.86 -8.89
N LEU A 114 -2.47 -17.11 -7.82
CA LEU A 114 -3.68 -17.27 -7.02
C LEU A 114 -4.80 -16.41 -7.58
N VAL A 115 -5.93 -17.04 -7.85
CA VAL A 115 -7.17 -16.37 -8.27
C VAL A 115 -8.27 -16.70 -7.26
N HIS A 116 -8.78 -15.68 -6.59
CA HIS A 116 -9.82 -15.79 -5.57
C HIS A 116 -10.89 -14.71 -5.77
N TYR A 117 -11.98 -14.83 -5.02
CA TYR A 117 -13.02 -13.81 -4.90
C TYR A 117 -12.98 -13.26 -3.45
N ILE A 118 -12.62 -12.00 -3.30
CA ILE A 118 -12.45 -11.38 -1.98
C ILE A 118 -13.72 -10.63 -1.60
N LYS A 119 -14.29 -11.02 -0.46
CA LYS A 119 -15.39 -10.30 0.21
C LYS A 119 -14.83 -9.54 1.41
N ARG A 120 -15.10 -8.23 1.46
CA ARG A 120 -14.77 -7.38 2.61
C ARG A 120 -15.88 -7.43 3.64
N ASN A 121 -15.53 -7.63 4.90
CA ASN A 121 -16.42 -7.35 6.03
C ASN A 121 -16.08 -5.94 6.56
N GLN A 122 -17.02 -5.01 6.42
CA GLN A 122 -16.83 -3.62 6.83
C GLN A 122 -16.88 -3.45 8.36
N GLN A 123 -17.65 -4.29 9.07
CA GLN A 123 -17.84 -4.16 10.53
C GLN A 123 -16.56 -4.42 11.30
N ASN A 124 -15.81 -5.45 10.90
CA ASN A 124 -14.54 -5.82 11.56
C ASN A 124 -13.30 -5.48 10.73
N ASN A 125 -13.48 -4.76 9.61
CA ASN A 125 -12.42 -4.32 8.69
C ASN A 125 -11.50 -5.48 8.22
N THR A 126 -12.08 -6.66 7.96
CA THR A 126 -11.36 -7.83 7.45
C THR A 126 -11.75 -8.16 6.01
N SER A 127 -10.97 -9.01 5.37
CA SER A 127 -11.29 -9.59 4.06
C SER A 127 -11.12 -11.10 4.09
N LYS A 128 -11.99 -11.81 3.38
CA LYS A 128 -11.93 -13.27 3.22
C LYS A 128 -11.87 -13.61 1.72
N ALA A 129 -10.94 -14.51 1.38
CA ALA A 129 -10.82 -15.06 0.04
C ALA A 129 -11.70 -16.32 -0.11
N HIS A 130 -12.38 -16.42 -1.25
CA HIS A 130 -13.21 -17.56 -1.63
C HIS A 130 -12.75 -18.09 -2.96
N LEU A 131 -12.77 -19.41 -3.16
CA LEU A 131 -12.42 -20.08 -4.44
C LEU A 131 -13.48 -19.83 -5.53
N LYS A 132 -14.72 -19.61 -5.14
CA LYS A 132 -15.84 -19.30 -6.05
C LYS A 132 -16.40 -17.93 -5.71
N GLU A 133 -17.04 -17.31 -6.69
CA GLU A 133 -17.73 -16.05 -6.51
C GLU A 133 -18.87 -16.18 -5.48
N VAL A 134 -18.92 -15.22 -4.56
CA VAL A 134 -19.99 -15.09 -3.56
C VAL A 134 -20.55 -13.66 -3.62
N PRO A 135 -21.79 -13.42 -3.14
CA PRO A 135 -22.37 -12.09 -3.16
C PRO A 135 -21.44 -11.02 -2.57
N GLU A 136 -21.31 -9.87 -3.25
CA GLU A 136 -20.46 -8.74 -2.90
C GLU A 136 -18.93 -9.01 -2.93
N SER A 137 -18.50 -10.19 -3.40
CA SER A 137 -17.08 -10.45 -3.60
C SER A 137 -16.58 -9.84 -4.92
N LYS A 138 -15.25 -9.62 -4.98
CA LYS A 138 -14.58 -9.11 -6.18
C LYS A 138 -13.41 -10.02 -6.53
N LYS A 139 -13.29 -10.36 -7.82
CA LYS A 139 -12.15 -11.14 -8.33
C LYS A 139 -10.84 -10.46 -7.97
N ALA A 140 -9.89 -11.27 -7.47
CA ALA A 140 -8.56 -10.87 -7.04
C ALA A 140 -7.54 -11.85 -7.60
N SER A 141 -6.42 -11.34 -8.10
CA SER A 141 -5.33 -12.15 -8.65
C SER A 141 -3.99 -11.57 -8.23
N LEU A 142 -3.08 -12.45 -7.84
CA LEU A 142 -1.67 -12.19 -7.62
C LEU A 142 -0.84 -13.38 -8.09
N HIS A 143 0.40 -13.14 -8.46
CA HIS A 143 1.41 -14.16 -8.63
C HIS A 143 2.37 -14.11 -7.45
N TYR A 144 2.82 -15.26 -6.94
CA TYR A 144 3.87 -15.32 -5.93
C TYR A 144 5.00 -16.25 -6.37
N LYS A 145 6.19 -15.98 -5.85
CA LYS A 145 7.37 -16.83 -5.97
C LYS A 145 8.08 -16.90 -4.62
N ILE A 146 8.49 -18.08 -4.19
CA ILE A 146 9.35 -18.24 -3.01
C ILE A 146 10.74 -17.72 -3.38
N ILE A 147 11.21 -16.70 -2.66
CA ILE A 147 12.54 -16.09 -2.89
C ILE A 147 13.56 -16.49 -1.82
N ASN A 148 13.10 -16.93 -0.66
CA ASN A 148 13.97 -17.43 0.40
C ASN A 148 13.21 -18.35 1.37
N GLU A 149 13.92 -19.37 1.85
CA GLU A 149 13.47 -20.24 2.93
C GLU A 149 14.27 -19.87 4.19
N LEU A 150 13.56 -19.51 5.24
CA LEU A 150 14.11 -19.13 6.54
C LEU A 150 13.87 -20.27 7.53
N ASP A 151 14.47 -20.24 8.71
CA ASP A 151 14.38 -21.33 9.70
C ASP A 151 12.93 -21.78 10.00
N ASN A 152 11.99 -20.84 10.10
CA ASN A 152 10.60 -21.11 10.44
C ASN A 152 9.59 -20.39 9.53
N TYR A 153 10.03 -19.77 8.44
CA TYR A 153 9.20 -18.94 7.58
C TYR A 153 9.67 -19.02 6.13
N PHE A 154 8.83 -18.57 5.23
CA PHE A 154 9.13 -18.45 3.80
C PHE A 154 8.93 -17.01 3.35
N ALA A 155 9.92 -16.44 2.68
CA ALA A 155 9.82 -15.13 2.07
C ALA A 155 9.32 -15.28 0.63
N LEU A 156 8.26 -14.54 0.30
CA LEU A 156 7.63 -14.56 -1.00
C LEU A 156 7.78 -13.18 -1.66
N GLU A 157 8.14 -13.18 -2.94
CA GLU A 157 7.92 -12.05 -3.81
C GLU A 157 6.54 -12.18 -4.46
N ILE A 158 5.80 -11.08 -4.50
CA ILE A 158 4.41 -11.06 -4.94
C ILE A 158 4.24 -9.99 -6.00
N GLU A 159 3.80 -10.40 -7.18
CA GLU A 159 3.31 -9.51 -8.22
C GLU A 159 1.79 -9.36 -8.08
N LEU A 160 1.34 -8.13 -7.77
CA LEU A 160 -0.06 -7.86 -7.46
C LEU A 160 -0.82 -7.39 -8.70
N HIS A 161 -1.60 -8.28 -9.32
CA HIS A 161 -2.39 -7.97 -10.51
C HIS A 161 -3.66 -7.16 -10.21
N THR A 162 -4.20 -7.27 -9.00
CA THR A 162 -5.36 -6.49 -8.51
C THR A 162 -5.06 -5.91 -7.13
N GLY A 163 -5.78 -4.86 -6.72
CA GLY A 163 -5.58 -4.19 -5.43
C GLY A 163 -6.85 -4.24 -4.58
N ARG A 164 -7.25 -5.41 -4.08
CA ARG A 164 -8.40 -5.55 -3.18
C ARG A 164 -7.98 -5.29 -1.74
N HIS A 165 -8.94 -4.88 -0.91
CA HIS A 165 -8.70 -4.65 0.51
C HIS A 165 -8.10 -5.90 1.18
N HIS A 166 -6.96 -5.76 1.85
CA HIS A 166 -6.20 -6.82 2.50
C HIS A 166 -5.90 -8.03 1.60
N GLN A 167 -5.74 -7.82 0.28
CA GLN A 167 -5.69 -8.89 -0.71
C GLN A 167 -4.62 -9.93 -0.41
N ILE A 168 -3.36 -9.51 -0.25
CA ILE A 168 -2.23 -10.41 0.02
C ILE A 168 -2.50 -11.21 1.30
N ARG A 169 -2.93 -10.55 2.36
CA ARG A 169 -3.23 -11.16 3.66
C ARG A 169 -4.38 -12.16 3.63
N ALA A 170 -5.30 -12.02 2.69
CA ALA A 170 -6.45 -12.91 2.56
C ALA A 170 -6.18 -14.08 1.61
N GLN A 171 -5.21 -13.96 0.69
CA GLN A 171 -4.89 -14.99 -0.29
C GLN A 171 -3.75 -15.92 0.14
N LEU A 172 -2.86 -15.45 1.03
CA LEU A 172 -1.79 -16.22 1.66
C LEU A 172 -2.18 -16.67 3.07
#